data_7b5a0b92d0bf516c7a8f1fb5fb2d5fe9
#
_entry.id   7b5a0b92d0bf516c7a8f1fb5fb2d5fe9
#
_cell.length_a   1.000
_cell.length_b   1.000
_cell.length_c   1.000
_cell.angle_alpha   90.00
_cell.angle_beta   90.00
_cell.angle_gamma   90.00
#
_symmetry.space_group_name_H-M   'P 1'
#
loop_
_entity.id
_entity.type
_entity.pdbx_description
1 polymer ?
#
loop_
_entity_poly.entity_id
_entity_poly.type
_entity_poly.pdbx_seq_one_letter_code
_entity_poly.pdbx_strand_id
1 'polypeptide(L)'
;LIRNNDIESFSPERLPAVTRFPMPPEMSAPGRTLTLVCTKEYVYAASGGDLYRLNRETGQYVLFASVGGGSCVIRDVMECNGSVYVLTLMDGLYECDGNGRIGRYFRLPLEYEKSAGAKELHLDSQGIIWVATQSGLLLLEPLTASTQLLRSDLHYPYSLPNNSVWSIFPDPDGGIWVGTYGGKLAYMTFADNGVDYFKATPGGLNHPIVSCFEEDDAGNLWIGTEGGGLNYWDRKNDR
;
A
#
# COMPACT_ATOMS: atom_id res chain seq x y z
N LEU A 1 -0.75 13.58 8.18
CA LEU A 1 0.27 14.39 7.51
C LEU A 1 1.54 14.48 8.36
N ILE A 2 2.72 14.41 7.74
CA ILE A 2 4.01 14.64 8.41
C ILE A 2 4.52 16.04 8.01
N ARG A 3 4.80 16.89 8.98
CA ARG A 3 5.31 18.24 8.76
C ARG A 3 6.24 18.67 9.90
N ASN A 4 7.43 19.18 9.57
CA ASN A 4 8.39 19.73 10.54
C ASN A 4 8.68 18.80 11.73
N ASN A 5 8.84 17.49 11.48
CA ASN A 5 9.04 16.45 12.50
C ASN A 5 7.83 16.23 13.45
N ASP A 6 6.64 16.65 13.04
CA ASP A 6 5.40 16.37 13.75
C ASP A 6 4.46 15.54 12.86
N ILE A 7 3.66 14.68 13.46
CA ILE A 7 2.47 14.13 12.82
C ILE A 7 1.30 15.07 13.10
N GLU A 8 0.69 15.55 12.04
CA GLU A 8 -0.48 16.43 12.12
C GLU A 8 -1.74 15.67 11.74
N SER A 9 -2.76 15.75 12.61
CA SER A 9 -4.12 15.26 12.34
C SER A 9 -5.08 16.44 12.25
N PHE A 10 -5.94 16.41 11.27
CA PHE A 10 -7.02 17.39 11.10
C PHE A 10 -8.31 16.72 10.65
N SER A 11 -9.44 17.33 10.99
CA SER A 11 -10.75 16.97 10.45
C SER A 11 -11.15 18.01 9.41
N PRO A 12 -11.55 17.63 8.19
CA PRO A 12 -12.03 18.58 7.19
C PRO A 12 -13.20 19.44 7.67
N GLU A 13 -14.03 18.90 8.54
CA GLU A 13 -15.19 19.59 9.11
C GLU A 13 -14.83 20.63 10.18
N ARG A 14 -13.62 20.58 10.72
CA ARG A 14 -13.13 21.42 11.83
C ARG A 14 -11.89 22.24 11.49
N LEU A 15 -11.63 22.48 10.23
CA LEU A 15 -10.54 23.37 9.82
C LEU A 15 -10.78 24.80 10.40
N PRO A 16 -9.76 25.45 10.98
CA PRO A 16 -8.32 25.13 10.90
C PRO A 16 -7.74 24.34 12.10
N ALA A 17 -8.54 23.64 12.88
CA ALA A 17 -8.03 22.92 14.05
C ALA A 17 -7.13 21.75 13.64
N VAL A 18 -5.85 21.82 14.02
CA VAL A 18 -4.83 20.80 13.77
C VAL A 18 -4.32 20.30 15.11
N THR A 19 -4.39 18.98 15.32
CA THR A 19 -3.74 18.33 16.47
C THR A 19 -2.34 17.89 16.05
N ARG A 20 -1.34 18.25 16.84
CA ARG A 20 0.07 17.90 16.59
C ARG A 20 0.55 16.86 17.56
N PHE A 21 1.29 15.89 17.02
CA PHE A 21 1.94 14.84 17.78
C PHE A 21 3.45 14.89 17.49
N PRO A 22 4.23 15.58 18.36
CA PRO A 22 5.68 15.72 18.19
C PRO A 22 6.35 14.35 18.14
N MET A 23 7.17 14.11 17.11
CA MET A 23 7.91 12.87 16.98
C MET A 23 9.15 12.89 17.88
N PRO A 24 9.45 11.77 18.55
CA PRO A 24 10.66 11.65 19.35
C PRO A 24 11.92 11.74 18.45
N PRO A 25 13.05 12.21 19.00
CA PRO A 25 14.29 12.44 18.24
C PRO A 25 14.78 11.21 17.47
N GLU A 26 14.56 10.01 18.02
CA GLU A 26 14.94 8.72 17.40
C GLU A 26 14.25 8.50 16.07
N MET A 27 13.01 8.96 15.92
CA MET A 27 12.24 8.83 14.68
C MET A 27 12.65 9.85 13.62
N SER A 28 13.12 11.01 14.04
CA SER A 28 13.44 12.14 13.16
C SER A 28 14.93 12.27 12.83
N ALA A 29 15.72 11.23 13.09
CA ALA A 29 17.15 11.24 12.77
C ALA A 29 17.40 11.45 11.25
N PRO A 30 18.43 12.22 10.88
CA PRO A 30 18.76 12.49 9.48
C PRO A 30 18.96 11.22 8.66
N GLY A 31 18.41 11.18 7.45
CA GLY A 31 18.53 10.05 6.53
C GLY A 31 17.54 8.91 6.76
N ARG A 32 16.67 9.00 7.76
CA ARG A 32 15.58 8.03 7.93
C ARG A 32 14.39 8.37 7.05
N THR A 33 13.83 7.36 6.41
CA THR A 33 12.55 7.48 5.71
C THR A 33 11.41 7.33 6.71
N LEU A 34 10.47 8.27 6.66
CA LEU A 34 9.28 8.25 7.49
C LEU A 34 8.08 7.77 6.67
N THR A 35 7.35 6.80 7.20
CA THR A 35 6.09 6.30 6.63
C THR A 35 5.00 6.39 7.69
N LEU A 36 3.83 6.88 7.32
CA LEU A 36 2.67 6.97 8.20
C LEU A 36 1.54 6.12 7.63
N VAL A 37 1.05 5.20 8.44
CA VAL A 37 -0.06 4.32 8.06
C VAL A 37 -1.15 4.43 9.12
N CYS A 38 -2.37 4.70 8.67
CA CYS A 38 -3.56 4.75 9.53
C CYS A 38 -4.39 3.49 9.30
N THR A 39 -4.53 2.68 10.33
CA THR A 39 -5.48 1.56 10.36
C THR A 39 -6.77 1.99 11.07
N LYS A 40 -7.74 1.09 11.17
CA LYS A 40 -8.98 1.37 11.92
C LYS A 40 -8.72 1.67 13.39
N GLU A 41 -7.78 0.94 14.00
CA GLU A 41 -7.54 1.01 15.45
C GLU A 41 -6.38 1.94 15.80
N TYR A 42 -5.32 1.96 15.00
CA TYR A 42 -4.07 2.63 15.35
C TYR A 42 -3.55 3.56 14.25
N VAL A 43 -2.64 4.43 14.66
CA VAL A 43 -1.74 5.12 13.74
C VAL A 43 -0.34 4.57 13.95
N TYR A 44 0.23 4.06 12.90
CA TYR A 44 1.60 3.58 12.85
C TYR A 44 2.48 4.63 12.21
N ALA A 45 3.63 4.87 12.82
CA ALA A 45 4.67 5.73 12.29
C ALA A 45 5.96 4.90 12.18
N ALA A 46 6.46 4.74 10.97
CA ALA A 46 7.68 4.01 10.72
C ALA A 46 8.84 4.95 10.47
N SER A 47 9.99 4.64 11.06
CA SER A 47 11.26 5.34 10.86
C SER A 47 12.36 4.32 10.55
N GLY A 48 12.72 4.20 9.26
CA GLY A 48 13.56 3.10 8.81
C GLY A 48 12.89 1.74 9.03
N GLY A 49 13.53 0.86 9.78
CA GLY A 49 13.01 -0.46 10.16
C GLY A 49 12.25 -0.50 11.49
N ASP A 50 12.12 0.64 12.16
CA ASP A 50 11.43 0.74 13.44
C ASP A 50 9.99 1.21 13.22
N LEU A 51 9.04 0.46 13.75
CA LEU A 51 7.62 0.73 13.70
C LEU A 51 7.12 1.16 15.07
N TYR A 52 6.56 2.36 15.13
CA TYR A 52 5.98 2.93 16.34
C TYR A 52 4.46 2.98 16.23
N ARG A 53 3.79 2.76 17.35
CA ARG A 53 2.35 2.95 17.49
C ARG A 53 2.09 4.26 18.22
N LEU A 54 1.30 5.15 17.62
CA LEU A 54 0.90 6.41 18.22
C LEU A 54 -0.40 6.23 19.00
N ASN A 55 -0.37 6.59 20.27
CA ASN A 55 -1.58 6.78 21.06
C ASN A 55 -2.14 8.18 20.78
N ARG A 56 -3.31 8.26 20.18
CA ARG A 56 -3.94 9.54 19.76
C ARG A 56 -4.41 10.41 20.95
N GLU A 57 -4.68 9.78 22.09
CA GLU A 57 -5.17 10.52 23.29
C GLU A 57 -4.04 11.16 24.06
N THR A 58 -2.95 10.40 24.26
CA THR A 58 -1.79 10.87 25.04
C THR A 58 -0.70 11.52 24.19
N GLY A 59 -0.71 11.32 22.88
CA GLY A 59 0.36 11.77 21.98
C GLY A 59 1.67 10.98 22.10
N GLN A 60 1.66 9.87 22.84
CA GLN A 60 2.86 9.07 23.07
C GLN A 60 3.08 8.05 21.95
N TYR A 61 4.35 7.87 21.58
CA TYR A 61 4.81 6.83 20.67
C TYR A 61 5.39 5.67 21.46
N VAL A 62 4.98 4.47 21.13
CA VAL A 62 5.53 3.25 21.69
C VAL A 62 6.17 2.46 20.54
N LEU A 63 7.44 2.07 20.70
CA LEU A 63 8.09 1.16 19.75
C LEU A 63 7.30 -0.15 19.76
N PHE A 64 6.70 -0.46 18.60
CA PHE A 64 5.87 -1.65 18.43
C PHE A 64 6.70 -2.83 17.91
N ALA A 65 7.49 -2.64 16.85
CA ALA A 65 8.33 -3.66 16.25
C ALA A 65 9.57 -3.06 15.61
N SER A 66 10.67 -3.83 15.53
CA SER A 66 11.84 -3.51 14.72
C SER A 66 12.09 -4.64 13.74
N VAL A 67 12.07 -4.35 12.45
CA VAL A 67 12.22 -5.33 11.37
C VAL A 67 13.48 -5.06 10.54
N GLY A 68 14.02 -6.10 9.90
CA GLY A 68 15.14 -5.96 8.95
C GLY A 68 16.45 -5.45 9.55
N GLY A 69 16.67 -5.63 10.86
CA GLY A 69 17.93 -5.25 11.51
C GLY A 69 18.27 -3.75 11.48
N GLY A 70 17.26 -2.87 11.35
CA GLY A 70 17.41 -1.41 11.45
C GLY A 70 17.87 -0.69 10.18
N SER A 71 18.25 -1.41 9.13
CA SER A 71 18.65 -0.82 7.84
C SER A 71 17.58 -0.90 6.75
N CYS A 72 16.44 -1.53 7.03
CA CYS A 72 15.34 -1.58 6.08
C CYS A 72 14.43 -0.35 6.17
N VAL A 73 13.59 -0.18 5.16
CA VAL A 73 12.59 0.88 5.08
C VAL A 73 11.22 0.23 5.07
N ILE A 74 10.42 0.50 6.10
CA ILE A 74 9.02 0.07 6.13
C ILE A 74 8.24 0.91 5.13
N ARG A 75 7.47 0.24 4.29
CA ARG A 75 6.68 0.85 3.22
C ARG A 75 5.20 0.92 3.57
N ASP A 76 4.69 -0.14 4.17
CA ASP A 76 3.27 -0.26 4.48
C ASP A 76 3.03 -1.17 5.68
N VAL A 77 1.88 -1.01 6.32
CA VAL A 77 1.47 -1.78 7.49
C VAL A 77 -0.02 -2.11 7.38
N MET A 78 -0.37 -3.33 7.66
CA MET A 78 -1.76 -3.79 7.60
C MET A 78 -2.10 -4.67 8.80
N GLU A 79 -3.29 -4.50 9.32
CA GLU A 79 -3.85 -5.36 10.37
C GLU A 79 -4.79 -6.41 9.77
N CYS A 80 -4.58 -7.66 10.15
CA CYS A 80 -5.42 -8.77 9.71
C CYS A 80 -5.49 -9.85 10.79
N ASN A 81 -6.69 -10.21 11.22
CA ASN A 81 -6.94 -11.34 12.14
C ASN A 81 -6.09 -11.33 13.42
N GLY A 82 -5.86 -10.13 14.00
CA GLY A 82 -5.07 -9.96 15.22
C GLY A 82 -3.55 -9.97 14.99
N SER A 83 -3.09 -10.14 13.76
CA SER A 83 -1.69 -9.96 13.35
C SER A 83 -1.49 -8.61 12.67
N VAL A 84 -0.27 -8.10 12.75
CA VAL A 84 0.18 -6.89 12.06
C VAL A 84 1.21 -7.29 11.01
N TYR A 85 0.90 -7.02 9.75
CA TYR A 85 1.78 -7.28 8.63
C TYR A 85 2.58 -6.02 8.31
N VAL A 86 3.90 -6.14 8.27
CA VAL A 86 4.83 -5.02 8.05
C VAL A 86 5.61 -5.27 6.77
N LEU A 87 5.31 -4.48 5.75
CA LEU A 87 5.96 -4.55 4.44
C LEU A 87 7.22 -3.68 4.44
N THR A 88 8.32 -4.25 3.99
CA THR A 88 9.57 -3.51 3.80
C THR A 88 9.89 -3.31 2.33
N LEU A 89 10.61 -2.24 2.02
CA LEU A 89 10.95 -1.88 0.63
C LEU A 89 11.73 -2.99 -0.09
N MET A 90 12.68 -3.62 0.61
CA MET A 90 13.70 -4.47 -0.02
C MET A 90 13.79 -5.87 0.58
N ASP A 91 13.38 -6.03 1.82
CA ASP A 91 13.67 -7.23 2.57
C ASP A 91 12.54 -8.25 2.48
N GLY A 92 11.33 -7.90 2.92
CA GLY A 92 10.19 -8.82 2.87
C GLY A 92 8.96 -8.33 3.59
N LEU A 93 8.08 -9.27 3.88
CA LEU A 93 6.87 -9.07 4.68
C LEU A 93 7.03 -9.79 6.01
N TYR A 94 6.87 -9.05 7.10
CA TYR A 94 6.91 -9.56 8.45
C TYR A 94 5.50 -9.65 9.01
N GLU A 95 5.19 -10.75 9.69
CA GLU A 95 3.98 -10.88 10.49
C GLU A 95 4.35 -10.76 11.96
N CYS A 96 3.73 -9.83 12.64
CA CYS A 96 3.87 -9.59 14.07
C CYS A 96 2.57 -9.91 14.78
N ASP A 97 2.65 -10.35 16.04
CA ASP A 97 1.47 -10.43 16.91
C ASP A 97 1.01 -9.02 17.35
N GLY A 98 -0.12 -8.94 18.06
CA GLY A 98 -0.68 -7.67 18.57
C GLY A 98 0.24 -6.90 19.53
N ASN A 99 1.33 -7.52 20.02
CA ASN A 99 2.35 -6.93 20.87
C ASN A 99 3.63 -6.55 20.10
N GLY A 100 3.65 -6.75 18.79
CA GLY A 100 4.79 -6.42 17.94
C GLY A 100 5.90 -7.47 17.90
N ARG A 101 5.66 -8.67 18.46
CA ARG A 101 6.61 -9.76 18.39
C ARG A 101 6.55 -10.40 17.00
N ILE A 102 7.70 -10.48 16.31
CA ILE A 102 7.81 -11.10 15.00
C ILE A 102 7.58 -12.61 15.13
N GLY A 103 6.55 -13.10 14.42
CA GLY A 103 6.19 -14.52 14.36
C GLY A 103 6.68 -15.20 13.09
N ARG A 104 6.36 -14.61 11.92
CA ARG A 104 6.71 -15.15 10.61
C ARG A 104 7.36 -14.09 9.71
N TYR A 105 8.14 -14.57 8.76
CA TYR A 105 8.78 -13.78 7.73
C TYR A 105 8.51 -14.41 6.36
N PHE A 106 8.02 -13.61 5.42
CA PHE A 106 7.78 -14.01 4.05
C PHE A 106 8.74 -13.25 3.13
N ARG A 107 9.60 -14.01 2.48
CA ARG A 107 10.53 -13.44 1.51
C ARG A 107 9.76 -13.02 0.26
N LEU A 108 9.95 -11.78 -0.19
CA LEU A 108 9.40 -11.34 -1.45
C LEU A 108 10.20 -11.93 -2.62
N PRO A 109 9.54 -12.26 -3.75
CA PRO A 109 10.23 -12.77 -4.93
C PRO A 109 11.09 -11.66 -5.53
N LEU A 110 12.40 -11.86 -5.49
CA LEU A 110 13.40 -10.97 -6.09
C LEU A 110 13.83 -11.56 -7.43
N GLU A 111 13.61 -10.87 -8.54
CA GLU A 111 14.20 -11.27 -9.84
C GLU A 111 15.61 -10.72 -10.05
N TYR A 112 15.93 -9.61 -9.41
CA TYR A 112 17.24 -8.99 -9.48
C TYR A 112 17.69 -8.63 -8.05
N GLU A 113 18.88 -9.00 -7.71
CA GLU A 113 19.50 -8.91 -6.37
C GLU A 113 19.45 -7.53 -5.68
N LYS A 114 18.74 -6.55 -6.24
CA LYS A 114 18.79 -5.17 -5.74
C LYS A 114 17.48 -4.44 -5.51
N SER A 115 16.31 -4.94 -5.89
CA SER A 115 15.08 -4.26 -5.49
C SER A 115 13.80 -5.09 -5.66
N ALA A 116 13.25 -5.60 -4.58
CA ALA A 116 11.84 -6.01 -4.55
C ALA A 116 10.96 -4.80 -4.82
N GLY A 117 11.40 -3.61 -4.42
CA GLY A 117 10.67 -2.38 -4.61
C GLY A 117 9.20 -2.51 -4.20
N ALA A 118 8.96 -3.16 -3.06
CA ALA A 118 7.60 -3.32 -2.55
C ALA A 118 6.99 -1.94 -2.27
N LYS A 119 5.70 -1.80 -2.57
CA LYS A 119 4.99 -0.51 -2.55
C LYS A 119 3.85 -0.49 -1.56
N GLU A 120 2.95 -1.45 -1.62
CA GLU A 120 1.67 -1.42 -0.95
C GLU A 120 1.18 -2.83 -0.61
N LEU A 121 0.41 -2.94 0.48
CA LEU A 121 -0.31 -4.13 0.92
C LEU A 121 -1.81 -3.94 0.81
N HIS A 122 -2.50 -5.00 0.44
CA HIS A 122 -3.94 -5.03 0.52
C HIS A 122 -4.45 -6.40 0.95
N LEU A 123 -5.54 -6.41 1.73
CA LEU A 123 -6.27 -7.61 2.13
C LEU A 123 -7.60 -7.65 1.39
N ASP A 124 -7.83 -8.71 0.61
CA ASP A 124 -9.11 -8.89 -0.03
C ASP A 124 -10.17 -9.54 0.91
N SER A 125 -11.39 -9.62 0.42
CA SER A 125 -12.51 -10.22 1.14
C SER A 125 -12.37 -11.72 1.40
N GLN A 126 -11.44 -12.39 0.70
CA GLN A 126 -11.15 -13.81 0.87
C GLN A 126 -10.01 -14.06 1.86
N GLY A 127 -9.39 -13.00 2.36
CA GLY A 127 -8.27 -13.09 3.30
C GLY A 127 -6.91 -13.28 2.63
N ILE A 128 -6.81 -13.04 1.32
CA ILE A 128 -5.55 -13.06 0.58
C ILE A 128 -4.88 -11.70 0.70
N ILE A 129 -3.60 -11.71 1.01
CA ILE A 129 -2.76 -10.50 1.04
C ILE A 129 -2.15 -10.28 -0.34
N TRP A 130 -2.43 -9.12 -0.92
CA TRP A 130 -1.90 -8.65 -2.18
C TRP A 130 -0.72 -7.73 -1.90
N VAL A 131 0.41 -7.93 -2.58
CA VAL A 131 1.61 -7.12 -2.41
C VAL A 131 2.03 -6.54 -3.76
N ALA A 132 1.93 -5.23 -3.90
CA ALA A 132 2.46 -4.52 -5.06
C ALA A 132 3.99 -4.50 -5.02
N THR A 133 4.65 -4.95 -6.08
CA THR A 133 6.10 -4.94 -6.19
C THR A 133 6.58 -4.45 -7.56
N GLN A 134 7.86 -4.15 -7.70
CA GLN A 134 8.45 -3.86 -9.02
C GLN A 134 8.58 -5.09 -9.91
N SER A 135 8.41 -6.29 -9.37
CA SER A 135 8.60 -7.57 -10.09
C SER A 135 7.31 -8.31 -10.36
N GLY A 136 6.16 -7.70 -10.07
CA GLY A 136 4.84 -8.28 -10.24
C GLY A 136 3.92 -8.00 -9.06
N LEU A 137 2.76 -8.60 -9.10
CA LEU A 137 1.76 -8.60 -8.05
C LEU A 137 1.80 -9.94 -7.33
N LEU A 138 2.21 -9.93 -6.07
CA LEU A 138 2.29 -11.14 -5.25
C LEU A 138 1.00 -11.33 -4.46
N LEU A 139 0.43 -12.52 -4.53
CA LEU A 139 -0.66 -12.98 -3.69
C LEU A 139 -0.08 -13.88 -2.61
N LEU A 140 -0.44 -13.64 -1.37
CA LEU A 140 -0.04 -14.46 -0.22
C LEU A 140 -1.29 -14.90 0.54
N GLU A 141 -1.45 -16.19 0.72
CA GLU A 141 -2.42 -16.76 1.64
C GLU A 141 -1.78 -16.88 3.04
N PRO A 142 -2.21 -16.08 4.04
CA PRO A 142 -1.53 -16.03 5.34
C PRO A 142 -1.55 -17.35 6.11
N LEU A 143 -2.61 -18.14 5.98
CA LEU A 143 -2.78 -19.38 6.74
C LEU A 143 -1.82 -20.48 6.29
N THR A 144 -1.70 -20.66 4.98
CA THR A 144 -0.88 -21.73 4.37
C THR A 144 0.53 -21.28 4.03
N ALA A 145 0.77 -19.96 4.03
CA ALA A 145 1.96 -19.31 3.48
C ALA A 145 2.18 -19.60 1.97
N SER A 146 1.12 -20.00 1.28
CA SER A 146 1.14 -20.18 -0.17
C SER A 146 1.27 -18.83 -0.87
N THR A 147 2.08 -18.78 -1.91
CA THR A 147 2.29 -17.54 -2.69
C THR A 147 2.10 -17.80 -4.17
N GLN A 148 1.51 -16.81 -4.85
CA GLN A 148 1.39 -16.76 -6.30
C GLN A 148 1.89 -15.40 -6.78
N LEU A 149 2.75 -15.39 -7.79
CA LEU A 149 3.25 -14.16 -8.40
C LEU A 149 2.64 -13.97 -9.78
N LEU A 150 1.84 -12.93 -9.93
CA LEU A 150 1.28 -12.52 -11.22
C LEU A 150 2.24 -11.59 -11.92
N ARG A 151 2.43 -11.80 -13.22
CA ARG A 151 3.36 -11.03 -14.05
C ARG A 151 2.77 -10.67 -15.39
N SER A 152 3.38 -9.69 -16.03
CA SER A 152 3.15 -9.38 -17.43
C SER A 152 3.71 -10.48 -18.31
N ASP A 153 2.90 -10.95 -19.26
CA ASP A 153 3.28 -11.90 -20.28
C ASP A 153 2.78 -11.41 -21.64
N LEU A 154 3.70 -11.20 -22.57
CA LEU A 154 3.39 -10.68 -23.91
C LEU A 154 2.55 -11.67 -24.74
N HIS A 155 2.59 -12.96 -24.41
CA HIS A 155 1.84 -14.02 -25.09
C HIS A 155 0.47 -14.27 -24.48
N TYR A 156 0.20 -13.67 -23.31
CA TYR A 156 -1.07 -13.84 -22.60
C TYR A 156 -1.76 -12.47 -22.40
N PRO A 157 -2.76 -12.14 -23.23
CA PRO A 157 -3.37 -10.81 -23.23
C PRO A 157 -4.10 -10.45 -21.93
N TYR A 158 -4.38 -11.43 -21.08
CA TYR A 158 -5.02 -11.24 -19.77
C TYR A 158 -4.02 -11.24 -18.61
N SER A 159 -2.73 -11.05 -18.89
CA SER A 159 -1.70 -10.89 -17.88
C SER A 159 -1.62 -9.43 -17.39
N LEU A 160 -0.81 -9.17 -16.37
CA LEU A 160 -0.56 -7.78 -15.94
C LEU A 160 0.01 -6.93 -17.09
N PRO A 161 -0.36 -5.65 -17.20
CA PRO A 161 0.14 -4.78 -18.26
C PRO A 161 1.63 -4.45 -18.12
N ASN A 162 2.15 -4.49 -16.88
CA ASN A 162 3.56 -4.25 -16.54
C ASN A 162 3.88 -4.91 -15.20
N ASN A 163 5.11 -5.40 -15.02
CA ASN A 163 5.55 -6.02 -13.77
C ASN A 163 5.73 -5.01 -12.62
N SER A 164 6.00 -3.75 -12.92
CA SER A 164 6.13 -2.74 -11.88
C SER A 164 4.75 -2.28 -11.42
N VAL A 165 4.24 -2.91 -10.37
CA VAL A 165 2.96 -2.57 -9.74
C VAL A 165 3.21 -1.51 -8.67
N TRP A 166 2.43 -0.43 -8.70
CA TRP A 166 2.59 0.74 -7.83
C TRP A 166 1.49 0.87 -6.80
N SER A 167 0.27 0.54 -7.17
CA SER A 167 -0.89 0.67 -6.30
C SER A 167 -1.90 -0.46 -6.54
N ILE A 168 -2.65 -0.77 -5.49
CA ILE A 168 -3.69 -1.79 -5.48
C ILE A 168 -4.91 -1.17 -4.81
N PHE A 169 -6.07 -1.35 -5.40
CA PHE A 169 -7.33 -0.96 -4.77
C PHE A 169 -8.38 -2.06 -4.95
N PRO A 170 -8.88 -2.64 -3.86
CA PRO A 170 -9.96 -3.62 -3.94
C PRO A 170 -11.27 -2.92 -4.25
N ASP A 171 -11.97 -3.45 -5.20
CA ASP A 171 -13.29 -3.00 -5.54
C ASP A 171 -14.33 -3.64 -4.60
N PRO A 172 -15.29 -2.91 -4.03
CA PRO A 172 -16.38 -3.48 -3.24
C PRO A 172 -17.17 -4.57 -3.98
N ASP A 173 -17.21 -4.52 -5.30
CA ASP A 173 -17.85 -5.53 -6.15
C ASP A 173 -17.02 -6.81 -6.31
N GLY A 174 -15.87 -6.91 -5.64
CA GLY A 174 -15.03 -8.11 -5.56
C GLY A 174 -13.92 -8.21 -6.60
N GLY A 175 -13.66 -7.14 -7.37
CA GLY A 175 -12.50 -7.04 -8.24
C GLY A 175 -11.33 -6.32 -7.59
N ILE A 176 -10.20 -6.22 -8.30
CA ILE A 176 -8.99 -5.53 -7.86
C ILE A 176 -8.52 -4.57 -8.96
N TRP A 177 -8.41 -3.30 -8.63
CA TRP A 177 -7.75 -2.30 -9.46
C TRP A 177 -6.24 -2.34 -9.21
N VAL A 178 -5.46 -2.34 -10.28
CA VAL A 178 -3.99 -2.44 -10.23
C VAL A 178 -3.38 -1.33 -11.08
N GLY A 179 -2.69 -0.41 -10.42
CA GLY A 179 -1.91 0.63 -11.06
C GLY A 179 -0.50 0.16 -11.36
N THR A 180 -0.03 0.33 -12.61
CA THR A 180 1.30 -0.10 -13.03
C THR A 180 2.13 1.05 -13.61
N TYR A 181 3.46 0.93 -13.50
CA TYR A 181 4.39 1.91 -14.07
C TYR A 181 4.39 1.87 -15.60
N GLY A 182 4.25 3.04 -16.21
CA GLY A 182 4.43 3.23 -17.67
C GLY A 182 3.40 2.52 -18.54
N GLY A 183 2.27 2.06 -17.97
CA GLY A 183 1.47 1.24 -18.81
C GLY A 183 0.00 1.41 -18.78
N LYS A 184 -0.63 1.15 -17.70
CA LYS A 184 -2.08 0.97 -17.76
C LYS A 184 -2.63 0.77 -16.36
N LEU A 185 -3.86 1.14 -16.19
CA LEU A 185 -4.71 0.67 -15.12
C LEU A 185 -5.28 -0.69 -15.56
N ALA A 186 -5.18 -1.68 -14.69
CA ALA A 186 -5.78 -3.00 -14.90
C ALA A 186 -6.88 -3.23 -13.86
N TYR A 187 -7.96 -3.87 -14.31
CA TYR A 187 -8.99 -4.37 -13.43
C TYR A 187 -9.03 -5.90 -13.53
N MET A 188 -8.93 -6.56 -12.41
CA MET A 188 -8.88 -8.02 -12.31
C MET A 188 -10.12 -8.54 -11.62
N THR A 189 -10.83 -9.47 -12.24
CA THR A 189 -11.95 -10.18 -11.64
C THR A 189 -11.62 -11.65 -11.47
N PHE A 190 -12.08 -12.25 -10.38
CA PHE A 190 -11.87 -13.69 -10.15
C PHE A 190 -12.85 -14.57 -10.91
N ALA A 191 -13.99 -14.00 -11.36
CA ALA A 191 -15.05 -14.78 -12.01
C ALA A 191 -14.68 -15.26 -13.42
N ASP A 192 -13.90 -14.46 -14.16
CA ASP A 192 -13.63 -14.70 -15.58
C ASP A 192 -12.15 -14.90 -15.94
N ASN A 193 -11.24 -14.90 -14.95
CA ASN A 193 -9.78 -14.85 -15.16
C ASN A 193 -9.34 -13.76 -16.16
N GLY A 194 -10.14 -12.71 -16.28
CA GLY A 194 -9.93 -11.61 -17.20
C GLY A 194 -9.28 -10.41 -16.53
N VAL A 195 -8.57 -9.61 -17.34
CA VAL A 195 -8.00 -8.32 -16.91
C VAL A 195 -8.43 -7.27 -17.93
N ASP A 196 -9.18 -6.28 -17.47
CA ASP A 196 -9.54 -5.11 -18.28
C ASP A 196 -8.47 -4.02 -18.16
N TYR A 197 -8.24 -3.30 -19.26
CA TYR A 197 -7.20 -2.28 -19.34
C TYR A 197 -7.78 -0.90 -19.63
N PHE A 198 -7.41 0.06 -18.80
CA PHE A 198 -7.72 1.47 -19.00
C PHE A 198 -6.45 2.21 -19.42
N LYS A 199 -6.49 2.83 -20.60
CA LYS A 199 -5.33 3.52 -21.17
C LYS A 199 -5.43 5.03 -20.94
N ALA A 200 -4.28 5.70 -20.90
CA ALA A 200 -4.21 7.15 -20.98
C ALA A 200 -4.57 7.59 -22.40
N THR A 201 -5.78 8.11 -22.55
CA THR A 201 -6.34 8.60 -23.83
C THR A 201 -7.16 9.87 -23.57
N PRO A 202 -7.41 10.70 -24.57
CA PRO A 202 -8.34 11.83 -24.42
C PRO A 202 -9.72 11.33 -23.93
N GLY A 203 -10.16 11.82 -22.77
CA GLY A 203 -11.39 11.38 -22.10
C GLY A 203 -11.26 10.15 -21.20
N GLY A 204 -10.07 9.55 -21.10
CA GLY A 204 -9.73 8.51 -20.15
C GLY A 204 -8.73 9.02 -19.11
N LEU A 205 -7.80 8.16 -18.67
CA LEU A 205 -6.75 8.56 -17.74
C LEU A 205 -5.87 9.67 -18.33
N ASN A 206 -5.57 10.68 -17.54
CA ASN A 206 -4.73 11.81 -17.95
C ASN A 206 -3.23 11.49 -18.00
N HIS A 207 -2.80 10.37 -17.39
CA HIS A 207 -1.40 9.93 -17.39
C HIS A 207 -1.31 8.41 -17.21
N PRO A 208 -0.32 7.75 -17.83
CA PRO A 208 -0.24 6.27 -17.80
C PRO A 208 0.30 5.68 -16.49
N ILE A 209 0.87 6.47 -15.60
CA ILE A 209 1.38 5.98 -14.32
C ILE A 209 0.36 6.27 -13.23
N VAL A 210 -0.30 5.24 -12.73
CA VAL A 210 -1.25 5.33 -11.61
C VAL A 210 -0.51 5.07 -10.33
N SER A 211 -0.62 5.99 -9.36
CA SER A 211 0.11 5.97 -8.10
C SER A 211 -0.74 5.64 -6.88
N CYS A 212 -2.03 5.97 -6.91
CA CYS A 212 -2.93 5.71 -5.79
C CYS A 212 -4.39 5.74 -6.23
N PHE A 213 -5.25 5.19 -5.37
CA PHE A 213 -6.70 5.18 -5.51
C PHE A 213 -7.35 5.61 -4.20
N GLU A 214 -8.55 6.17 -4.33
CA GLU A 214 -9.47 6.43 -3.22
C GLU A 214 -10.90 6.36 -3.73
N GLU A 215 -11.77 5.70 -2.98
CA GLU A 215 -13.21 5.63 -3.29
C GLU A 215 -13.96 6.65 -2.45
N ASP A 216 -14.90 7.38 -3.06
CA ASP A 216 -15.78 8.29 -2.34
C ASP A 216 -17.00 7.57 -1.78
N ASP A 217 -17.77 8.26 -0.92
CA ASP A 217 -18.99 7.70 -0.28
C ASP A 217 -20.09 7.30 -1.29
N ALA A 218 -20.00 7.76 -2.52
CA ALA A 218 -20.92 7.42 -3.60
C ALA A 218 -20.45 6.23 -4.47
N GLY A 219 -19.27 5.67 -4.17
CA GLY A 219 -18.66 4.56 -4.90
C GLY A 219 -17.93 4.96 -6.17
N ASN A 220 -17.61 6.25 -6.35
CA ASN A 220 -16.81 6.72 -7.47
C ASN A 220 -15.32 6.67 -7.13
N LEU A 221 -14.48 6.59 -8.14
CA LEU A 221 -13.05 6.36 -7.96
C LEU A 221 -12.22 7.61 -8.26
N TRP A 222 -11.46 8.05 -7.28
CA TRP A 222 -10.39 9.02 -7.44
C TRP A 222 -9.09 8.30 -7.76
N ILE A 223 -8.41 8.70 -8.85
CA ILE A 223 -7.23 8.03 -9.37
C ILE A 223 -6.10 9.05 -9.46
N GLY A 224 -5.13 8.94 -8.55
CA GLY A 224 -3.92 9.75 -8.56
C GLY A 224 -2.91 9.24 -9.58
N THR A 225 -2.32 10.15 -10.35
CA THR A 225 -1.33 9.80 -11.38
C THR A 225 -0.04 10.58 -11.20
N GLU A 226 1.09 9.96 -11.57
CA GLU A 226 2.41 10.57 -11.47
C GLU A 226 2.67 11.51 -12.67
N GLY A 227 2.43 12.81 -12.46
CA GLY A 227 2.63 13.84 -13.47
C GLY A 227 1.38 14.32 -14.20
N GLY A 228 0.25 13.60 -14.12
CA GLY A 228 -1.02 14.01 -14.72
C GLY A 228 -2.02 14.63 -13.74
N GLY A 229 -1.75 14.54 -12.43
CA GLY A 229 -2.66 15.02 -11.40
C GLY A 229 -3.71 13.96 -11.00
N LEU A 230 -4.93 14.42 -10.77
CA LEU A 230 -6.03 13.60 -10.25
C LEU A 230 -7.09 13.39 -11.33
N ASN A 231 -7.55 12.14 -11.47
CA ASN A 231 -8.71 11.78 -12.27
C ASN A 231 -9.86 11.43 -11.34
N TYR A 232 -11.07 11.71 -11.77
CA TYR A 232 -12.29 11.28 -11.13
C TYR A 232 -13.11 10.43 -12.09
N TRP A 233 -13.48 9.24 -11.68
CA TRP A 233 -14.31 8.35 -12.48
C TRP A 233 -15.65 8.15 -11.79
N ASP A 234 -16.70 8.74 -12.39
CA ASP A 234 -18.09 8.50 -12.04
C ASP A 234 -18.50 7.13 -12.60
N ARG A 235 -18.36 6.08 -11.78
CA ARG A 235 -18.61 4.69 -12.19
C ARG A 235 -20.04 4.45 -12.64
N LYS A 236 -21.01 5.18 -12.07
CA LYS A 236 -22.43 5.04 -12.38
C LYS A 236 -22.75 5.55 -13.81
N ASN A 237 -22.07 6.60 -14.24
CA ASN A 237 -22.28 7.22 -15.54
C ASN A 237 -21.16 6.92 -16.54
N ASP A 238 -20.16 6.13 -16.11
CA ASP A 238 -18.98 5.73 -16.88
C ASP A 238 -18.23 6.93 -17.53
N ARG A 239 -17.91 7.95 -16.71
CA ARG A 239 -17.24 9.17 -17.17
C ARG A 239 -16.34 9.82 -16.09
#